data_63f312541e4a472010cd72f3d14f0d13
#
_entry.id   63f312541e4a472010cd72f3d14f0d13
#
_cell.length_a   1.000
_cell.length_b   1.000
_cell.length_c   1.000
_cell.angle_alpha   90.00
_cell.angle_beta   90.00
_cell.angle_gamma   90.00
#
_symmetry.space_group_name_H-M   'P 1'
#
loop_
_entity.id
_entity.type
_entity.pdbx_description
1 polymer ?
#
loop_
_entity_poly.entity_id
_entity_poly.type
_entity_poly.pdbx_seq_one_letter_code
_entity_poly.pdbx_strand_id
1 'polypeptide(L)'
;LIHQADNYRGSFRGEGFELRTDAWGSVRAEAGLWLSAYAASGETPAGDAVGPTALLRQAQAVAEVFSKAAGTHLTVKLADHEGVASRKSTLIDDQAPLQALLTSAKTTVPGDDYDTARGEAAERKPEAGDGRVPHTGDPILGLTAPGGIVQIAGQSLHWAAGETLTLASGQASHLAVASSLRLHTGQAIGWLVEAVEGAPTEDVSLSLVTG
;
A
#
# COMPACT_ATOMS: atom_id res chain seq x y z
N LEU A 1 -0.76 -20.72 21.42
CA LEU A 1 0.42 -21.54 21.08
C LEU A 1 0.71 -22.54 22.18
N ILE A 2 0.82 -23.80 21.84
CA ILE A 2 1.13 -24.89 22.77
C ILE A 2 2.42 -25.56 22.27
N HIS A 3 3.41 -25.67 23.14
CA HIS A 3 4.59 -26.45 22.87
C HIS A 3 4.23 -27.95 22.95
N GLN A 4 4.53 -28.69 21.89
CA GLN A 4 4.44 -30.15 21.91
C GLN A 4 5.86 -30.71 21.99
N ALA A 5 6.13 -31.49 23.03
CA ALA A 5 7.30 -32.32 23.18
C ALA A 5 6.84 -33.79 23.18
N ASP A 6 7.25 -34.55 22.22
CA ASP A 6 6.79 -35.89 21.93
C ASP A 6 5.25 -35.98 21.79
N ASN A 7 4.59 -36.86 22.52
CA ASN A 7 3.14 -37.04 22.53
C ASN A 7 2.40 -36.19 23.58
N TYR A 8 3.08 -35.26 24.25
CA TYR A 8 2.48 -34.45 25.30
C TYR A 8 2.26 -33.02 24.88
N ARG A 9 1.11 -32.47 25.25
CA ARG A 9 0.90 -31.02 25.25
C ARG A 9 1.80 -30.41 26.33
N GLY A 10 2.78 -29.62 25.88
CA GLY A 10 3.65 -28.87 26.78
C GLY A 10 2.99 -27.62 27.35
N SER A 11 3.81 -26.71 27.88
CA SER A 11 3.34 -25.45 28.47
C SER A 11 2.67 -24.53 27.43
N PHE A 12 1.72 -23.72 27.90
CA PHE A 12 1.09 -22.67 27.13
C PHE A 12 2.14 -21.59 26.73
N ARG A 13 2.23 -21.26 25.46
CA ARG A 13 3.18 -20.29 24.90
C ARG A 13 2.52 -19.01 24.41
N GLY A 14 1.23 -18.81 24.65
CA GLY A 14 0.46 -17.67 24.17
C GLY A 14 -0.61 -18.08 23.16
N GLU A 15 -1.46 -17.13 22.79
CA GLU A 15 -2.50 -17.30 21.78
C GLU A 15 -1.96 -16.89 20.40
N GLY A 16 -2.43 -17.55 19.34
CA GLY A 16 -2.09 -17.22 17.97
C GLY A 16 -1.46 -18.38 17.20
N PHE A 17 -0.79 -18.02 16.14
CA PHE A 17 -0.22 -18.90 15.16
C PHE A 17 1.24 -18.51 14.91
N GLU A 18 2.11 -19.48 14.76
CA GLU A 18 3.54 -19.32 14.47
C GLU A 18 3.95 -20.26 13.34
N LEU A 19 4.52 -19.70 12.26
CA LEU A 19 5.29 -20.45 11.25
C LEU A 19 6.77 -20.26 11.54
N ARG A 20 7.46 -21.33 11.86
CA ARG A 20 8.88 -21.31 12.21
C ARG A 20 9.65 -22.38 11.47
N THR A 21 10.83 -22.00 10.99
CA THR A 21 11.87 -22.93 10.50
C THR A 21 13.23 -22.35 10.82
N ASP A 22 14.20 -23.21 11.13
CA ASP A 22 15.60 -22.83 11.29
C ASP A 22 16.39 -22.96 9.97
N ALA A 23 15.71 -23.39 8.89
CA ALA A 23 16.23 -23.46 7.53
C ALA A 23 15.63 -22.34 6.67
N TRP A 24 15.40 -22.60 5.41
CA TRP A 24 14.82 -21.66 4.47
C TRP A 24 13.29 -21.82 4.38
N GLY A 25 12.57 -20.71 4.28
CA GLY A 25 11.12 -20.69 4.12
C GLY A 25 10.66 -19.74 3.01
N SER A 26 9.52 -20.03 2.40
CA SER A 26 8.90 -19.19 1.38
C SER A 26 7.38 -19.17 1.52
N VAL A 27 6.78 -17.98 1.30
CA VAL A 27 5.34 -17.82 1.10
C VAL A 27 5.16 -17.20 -0.28
N ARG A 28 4.42 -17.88 -1.16
CA ARG A 28 4.19 -17.45 -2.55
C ARG A 28 2.72 -17.59 -2.91
N ALA A 29 2.21 -16.61 -3.67
CA ALA A 29 0.90 -16.65 -4.26
C ALA A 29 0.95 -15.98 -5.64
N GLU A 30 0.55 -16.70 -6.71
CA GLU A 30 0.62 -16.23 -8.09
C GLU A 30 -0.33 -15.07 -8.34
N ALA A 31 -1.54 -15.11 -7.75
CA ALA A 31 -2.59 -14.14 -8.00
C ALA A 31 -2.59 -12.93 -7.05
N GLY A 32 -1.64 -12.88 -6.10
CA GLY A 32 -1.52 -11.83 -5.11
C GLY A 32 -1.52 -12.36 -3.67
N LEU A 33 -1.06 -11.54 -2.74
CA LEU A 33 -0.94 -11.91 -1.33
C LEU A 33 -1.31 -10.73 -0.42
N TRP A 34 -2.22 -10.97 0.53
CA TRP A 34 -2.53 -10.04 1.60
C TRP A 34 -2.01 -10.55 2.94
N LEU A 35 -1.17 -9.74 3.60
CA LEU A 35 -0.81 -9.91 5.00
C LEU A 35 -1.49 -8.78 5.79
N SER A 36 -2.50 -9.13 6.56
CA SER A 36 -3.42 -8.17 7.16
C SER A 36 -3.60 -8.40 8.65
N ALA A 37 -3.61 -7.32 9.44
CA ALA A 37 -4.00 -7.31 10.84
C ALA A 37 -5.44 -6.81 11.06
N TYR A 38 -6.22 -6.63 10.00
CA TYR A 38 -7.65 -6.36 10.14
C TYR A 38 -8.39 -7.58 10.66
N ALA A 39 -9.35 -7.35 11.58
CA ALA A 39 -10.21 -8.42 12.06
C ALA A 39 -11.10 -8.94 10.92
N ALA A 40 -11.29 -10.26 10.89
CA ALA A 40 -12.21 -10.92 9.99
C ALA A 40 -13.17 -11.82 10.81
N SER A 41 -14.41 -11.91 10.40
CA SER A 41 -15.36 -12.91 10.93
C SER A 41 -15.19 -14.24 10.19
N GLY A 42 -15.80 -15.32 10.71
CA GLY A 42 -15.77 -16.61 10.02
C GLY A 42 -16.48 -16.62 8.65
N GLU A 43 -17.31 -15.62 8.39
CA GLU A 43 -18.04 -15.44 7.12
C GLU A 43 -17.33 -14.47 6.15
N THR A 44 -16.27 -13.80 6.61
CA THR A 44 -15.50 -12.88 5.77
C THR A 44 -14.75 -13.68 4.70
N PRO A 45 -14.93 -13.40 3.40
CA PRO A 45 -14.19 -14.07 2.33
C PRO A 45 -12.68 -13.92 2.49
N ALA A 46 -11.95 -14.93 2.07
CA ALA A 46 -10.50 -14.88 2.01
C ALA A 46 -10.04 -13.80 1.06
N GLY A 47 -9.40 -12.89 1.16
CA GLY A 47 -9.04 -11.79 0.23
C GLY A 47 -9.90 -10.54 0.40
N ASP A 48 -10.78 -10.50 1.41
CA ASP A 48 -11.48 -9.27 1.74
C ASP A 48 -10.49 -8.14 2.05
N ALA A 49 -10.57 -7.07 1.28
CA ALA A 49 -9.68 -5.92 1.33
C ALA A 49 -10.44 -4.60 1.57
N VAL A 50 -11.63 -4.65 2.15
CA VAL A 50 -12.46 -3.45 2.39
C VAL A 50 -11.70 -2.42 3.23
N GLY A 51 -11.15 -2.82 4.38
CA GLY A 51 -10.34 -1.93 5.23
C GLY A 51 -9.11 -1.35 4.51
N PRO A 52 -8.25 -2.21 3.95
CA PRO A 52 -7.09 -1.78 3.15
C PRO A 52 -7.44 -0.85 1.99
N THR A 53 -8.49 -1.15 1.22
CA THR A 53 -8.89 -0.30 0.09
C THR A 53 -9.44 1.04 0.53
N ALA A 54 -10.04 1.16 1.71
CA ALA A 54 -10.44 2.44 2.27
C ALA A 54 -9.23 3.33 2.56
N LEU A 55 -8.16 2.79 3.16
CA LEU A 55 -6.90 3.52 3.38
C LEU A 55 -6.21 3.90 2.07
N LEU A 56 -6.23 3.01 1.08
CA LEU A 56 -5.66 3.30 -0.24
C LEU A 56 -6.40 4.44 -0.95
N ARG A 57 -7.74 4.50 -0.84
CA ARG A 57 -8.54 5.64 -1.31
C ARG A 57 -8.20 6.94 -0.60
N GLN A 58 -7.96 6.88 0.71
CA GLN A 58 -7.55 8.05 1.47
C GLN A 58 -6.18 8.56 1.00
N ALA A 59 -5.21 7.67 0.79
CA ALA A 59 -3.91 8.03 0.24
C ALA A 59 -4.03 8.63 -1.16
N GLN A 60 -4.89 8.08 -2.02
CA GLN A 60 -5.19 8.64 -3.33
C GLN A 60 -5.79 10.05 -3.23
N ALA A 61 -6.74 10.28 -2.34
CA ALA A 61 -7.35 11.60 -2.15
C ALA A 61 -6.32 12.64 -1.69
N VAL A 62 -5.41 12.27 -0.78
CA VAL A 62 -4.30 13.15 -0.36
C VAL A 62 -3.39 13.47 -1.55
N ALA A 63 -2.98 12.48 -2.32
CA ALA A 63 -2.14 12.67 -3.50
C ALA A 63 -2.82 13.56 -4.55
N GLU A 64 -4.13 13.40 -4.76
CA GLU A 64 -4.92 14.21 -5.68
C GLU A 64 -4.94 15.68 -5.28
N VAL A 65 -5.22 15.97 -4.01
CA VAL A 65 -5.25 17.34 -3.49
C VAL A 65 -3.91 18.05 -3.71
N PHE A 66 -2.80 17.41 -3.33
CA PHE A 66 -1.47 17.99 -3.50
C PHE A 66 -1.05 18.09 -4.97
N SER A 67 -1.38 17.13 -5.81
CA SER A 67 -1.08 17.21 -7.24
C SER A 67 -1.85 18.32 -7.93
N LYS A 68 -3.10 18.54 -7.54
CA LYS A 68 -3.93 19.65 -8.04
C LYS A 68 -3.36 21.00 -7.60
N ALA A 69 -2.97 21.14 -6.32
CA ALA A 69 -2.32 22.34 -5.81
C ALA A 69 -0.99 22.60 -6.53
N ALA A 70 -0.17 21.57 -6.75
CA ALA A 70 1.07 21.66 -7.55
C ALA A 70 0.81 22.17 -8.97
N GLY A 71 -0.30 21.73 -9.60
CA GLY A 71 -0.71 22.24 -10.90
C GLY A 71 -1.11 23.71 -10.88
N THR A 72 -1.84 24.13 -9.85
CA THR A 72 -2.24 25.53 -9.66
C THR A 72 -1.04 26.45 -9.46
N HIS A 73 -0.05 26.01 -8.68
CA HIS A 73 1.15 26.78 -8.37
C HIS A 73 2.33 26.50 -9.31
N LEU A 74 2.10 25.82 -10.44
CA LEU A 74 3.07 25.56 -11.51
C LEU A 74 4.36 24.84 -11.02
N THR A 75 4.23 23.98 -10.03
CA THR A 75 5.33 23.11 -9.56
C THR A 75 5.16 21.66 -10.04
N VAL A 76 6.01 20.75 -9.58
CA VAL A 76 6.04 19.35 -10.01
C VAL A 76 4.81 18.61 -9.47
N LYS A 77 4.00 18.03 -10.34
CA LYS A 77 2.83 17.23 -9.98
C LYS A 77 3.23 15.83 -9.55
N LEU A 78 2.43 15.23 -8.66
CA LEU A 78 2.58 13.84 -8.27
C LEU A 78 2.14 12.90 -9.41
N ALA A 79 2.93 11.85 -9.64
CA ALA A 79 2.61 10.85 -10.66
C ALA A 79 1.38 9.99 -10.32
N ASP A 80 1.02 9.93 -9.04
CA ASP A 80 -0.14 9.15 -8.55
C ASP A 80 -1.49 9.79 -8.88
N HIS A 81 -1.49 11.03 -9.32
CA HIS A 81 -2.67 11.73 -9.76
C HIS A 81 -2.52 12.10 -11.23
N GLU A 82 -3.61 11.95 -11.97
CA GLU A 82 -3.66 12.23 -13.38
C GLU A 82 -3.32 13.70 -13.68
N GLY A 83 -2.20 13.92 -14.30
CA GLY A 83 -1.77 15.18 -14.83
C GLY A 83 -1.11 14.97 -16.19
N VAL A 84 -1.10 15.99 -17.02
CA VAL A 84 -0.55 15.95 -18.39
C VAL A 84 0.92 15.49 -18.41
N ALA A 85 1.63 15.67 -17.32
CA ALA A 85 3.03 15.27 -17.15
C ALA A 85 3.22 13.98 -16.33
N SER A 86 2.16 13.37 -15.82
CA SER A 86 2.27 12.15 -15.02
C SER A 86 2.51 10.94 -15.90
N ARG A 87 3.41 10.06 -15.48
CA ARG A 87 3.57 8.75 -16.08
C ARG A 87 2.36 7.90 -15.73
N LYS A 88 1.76 7.26 -16.71
CA LYS A 88 0.70 6.27 -16.50
C LYS A 88 1.32 4.98 -15.95
N SER A 89 0.52 4.22 -15.19
CA SER A 89 0.94 2.91 -14.72
C SER A 89 1.08 1.92 -15.87
N THR A 90 2.08 1.03 -15.79
CA THR A 90 2.16 -0.14 -16.67
C THR A 90 1.27 -1.30 -16.17
N LEU A 91 0.73 -1.20 -14.94
CA LEU A 91 -0.20 -2.20 -14.41
C LEU A 91 -1.55 -2.14 -15.14
N ILE A 92 -2.09 -0.96 -15.32
CA ILE A 92 -3.33 -0.71 -16.07
C ILE A 92 -3.14 0.55 -16.92
N ASP A 93 -3.23 0.39 -18.23
CA ASP A 93 -3.15 1.51 -19.16
C ASP A 93 -4.21 2.57 -18.82
N ASP A 94 -3.89 3.81 -19.07
CA ASP A 94 -4.74 4.97 -18.84
C ASP A 94 -5.11 5.29 -17.39
N GLN A 95 -4.51 4.60 -16.41
CA GLN A 95 -4.68 4.89 -14.98
C GLN A 95 -3.39 5.38 -14.32
N ALA A 96 -3.49 6.30 -13.38
CA ALA A 96 -2.39 6.66 -12.51
C ALA A 96 -2.00 5.49 -11.58
N PRO A 97 -0.74 5.37 -11.15
CA PRO A 97 -0.25 4.19 -10.41
C PRO A 97 -1.11 3.79 -9.21
N LEU A 98 -1.50 4.76 -8.39
CA LEU A 98 -2.30 4.49 -7.19
C LEU A 98 -3.74 4.09 -7.53
N GLN A 99 -4.32 4.67 -8.58
CA GLN A 99 -5.62 4.29 -9.10
C GLN A 99 -5.60 2.88 -9.69
N ALA A 100 -4.55 2.50 -10.40
CA ALA A 100 -4.37 1.16 -10.95
C ALA A 100 -4.31 0.10 -9.84
N LEU A 101 -3.54 0.36 -8.77
CA LEU A 101 -3.51 -0.51 -7.59
C LEU A 101 -4.87 -0.64 -6.92
N LEU A 102 -5.60 0.46 -6.77
CA LEU A 102 -6.93 0.45 -6.18
C LEU A 102 -7.94 -0.32 -7.04
N THR A 103 -7.86 -0.21 -8.35
CA THR A 103 -8.70 -0.96 -9.29
C THR A 103 -8.43 -2.46 -9.18
N SER A 104 -7.17 -2.87 -9.18
CA SER A 104 -6.78 -4.27 -8.99
C SER A 104 -7.25 -4.82 -7.63
N ALA A 105 -7.03 -4.07 -6.54
CA ALA A 105 -7.38 -4.50 -5.19
C ALA A 105 -8.90 -4.63 -4.94
N LYS A 106 -9.75 -4.02 -5.76
CA LYS A 106 -11.22 -4.09 -5.66
C LYS A 106 -11.84 -5.17 -6.53
N THR A 107 -11.07 -5.86 -7.33
CA THR A 107 -11.58 -6.89 -8.24
C THR A 107 -12.36 -7.96 -7.47
N THR A 108 -13.43 -8.44 -8.05
CA THR A 108 -14.21 -9.58 -7.55
C THR A 108 -14.39 -10.60 -8.66
N VAL A 109 -14.53 -11.86 -8.30
CA VAL A 109 -14.68 -12.99 -9.22
C VAL A 109 -15.79 -13.93 -8.73
N PRO A 110 -16.36 -14.79 -9.59
CA PRO A 110 -17.23 -15.89 -9.16
C PRO A 110 -16.52 -16.79 -8.14
N GLY A 111 -17.18 -17.14 -7.04
CA GLY A 111 -16.60 -17.93 -5.96
C GLY A 111 -16.82 -19.43 -6.09
N ASP A 112 -17.57 -19.86 -7.08
CA ASP A 112 -18.03 -21.25 -7.29
C ASP A 112 -17.17 -22.04 -8.28
N ASP A 113 -16.40 -21.36 -9.14
CA ASP A 113 -15.55 -22.00 -10.15
C ASP A 113 -14.18 -21.29 -10.25
N TYR A 114 -13.12 -22.01 -9.89
CA TYR A 114 -11.76 -21.50 -9.89
C TYR A 114 -11.24 -21.08 -11.27
N ASP A 115 -11.53 -21.86 -12.31
CA ASP A 115 -11.03 -21.58 -13.66
C ASP A 115 -11.72 -20.34 -14.25
N THR A 116 -13.01 -20.20 -14.05
CA THR A 116 -13.77 -18.99 -14.39
C THR A 116 -13.29 -17.79 -13.61
N ALA A 117 -13.09 -17.93 -12.29
CA ALA A 117 -12.57 -16.86 -11.43
C ALA A 117 -11.20 -16.35 -11.90
N ARG A 118 -10.31 -17.28 -12.26
CA ARG A 118 -8.96 -16.92 -12.76
C ARG A 118 -9.05 -16.18 -14.11
N GLY A 119 -9.95 -16.58 -14.99
CA GLY A 119 -10.18 -15.91 -16.28
C GLY A 119 -10.73 -14.49 -16.09
N GLU A 120 -11.74 -14.33 -15.25
CA GLU A 120 -12.40 -13.05 -15.01
C GLU A 120 -11.55 -12.06 -14.19
N ALA A 121 -10.59 -12.53 -13.39
CA ALA A 121 -9.73 -11.65 -12.58
C ALA A 121 -9.02 -10.59 -13.44
N ALA A 122 -8.60 -10.94 -14.65
CA ALA A 122 -7.95 -10.01 -15.57
C ALA A 122 -8.87 -8.87 -16.05
N GLU A 123 -10.18 -9.02 -15.92
CA GLU A 123 -11.14 -7.95 -16.28
C GLU A 123 -11.26 -6.86 -15.23
N ARG A 124 -10.75 -7.11 -14.02
CA ARG A 124 -10.66 -6.16 -12.89
C ARG A 124 -12.00 -5.52 -12.53
N LYS A 125 -13.08 -6.29 -12.60
CA LYS A 125 -14.43 -5.81 -12.30
C LYS A 125 -14.69 -5.77 -10.79
N PRO A 126 -15.10 -4.63 -10.22
CA PRO A 126 -15.46 -4.51 -8.81
C PRO A 126 -16.95 -4.83 -8.57
N GLU A 127 -17.50 -5.79 -9.28
CA GLU A 127 -18.92 -6.13 -9.21
C GLU A 127 -19.25 -6.72 -7.83
N ALA A 128 -20.39 -6.31 -7.27
CA ALA A 128 -20.96 -6.92 -6.08
C ALA A 128 -22.14 -7.81 -6.50
N GLY A 129 -22.33 -8.94 -5.82
CA GLY A 129 -23.44 -9.86 -6.09
C GLY A 129 -23.28 -11.16 -5.33
N ASP A 130 -24.37 -11.93 -5.31
CA ASP A 130 -24.36 -13.25 -4.68
C ASP A 130 -23.35 -14.16 -5.37
N GLY A 131 -22.56 -14.86 -4.58
CA GLY A 131 -21.54 -15.79 -5.08
C GLY A 131 -20.26 -15.14 -5.59
N ARG A 132 -20.11 -13.83 -5.58
CA ARG A 132 -18.84 -13.17 -5.90
C ARG A 132 -17.98 -12.98 -4.66
N VAL A 133 -16.69 -13.21 -4.84
CA VAL A 133 -15.68 -13.07 -3.79
C VAL A 133 -14.58 -12.09 -4.18
N PRO A 134 -13.98 -11.40 -3.24
CA PRO A 134 -12.82 -10.55 -3.49
C PRO A 134 -11.66 -11.33 -4.08
N HIS A 135 -11.00 -10.73 -5.04
CA HIS A 135 -9.79 -11.23 -5.68
C HIS A 135 -8.93 -10.05 -6.12
N THR A 136 -7.62 -10.21 -6.21
CA THR A 136 -6.81 -9.20 -6.87
C THR A 136 -6.81 -9.46 -8.38
N GLY A 137 -7.04 -8.43 -9.18
CA GLY A 137 -6.98 -8.53 -10.64
C GLY A 137 -5.54 -8.74 -11.17
N ASP A 138 -4.56 -8.43 -10.35
CA ASP A 138 -3.13 -8.49 -10.65
C ASP A 138 -2.36 -9.05 -9.45
N PRO A 139 -1.14 -9.58 -9.62
CA PRO A 139 -0.35 -10.18 -8.55
C PRO A 139 0.28 -9.13 -7.63
N ILE A 140 -0.52 -8.43 -6.85
CA ILE A 140 -0.08 -7.44 -5.88
C ILE A 140 0.22 -8.06 -4.52
N LEU A 141 1.14 -7.46 -3.78
CA LEU A 141 1.41 -7.76 -2.37
C LEU A 141 0.92 -6.60 -1.50
N GLY A 142 -0.04 -6.87 -0.63
CA GLY A 142 -0.55 -5.91 0.36
C GLY A 142 -0.08 -6.23 1.78
N LEU A 143 0.47 -5.23 2.47
CA LEU A 143 0.76 -5.24 3.90
C LEU A 143 -0.13 -4.20 4.57
N THR A 144 -1.02 -4.62 5.45
CA THR A 144 -2.05 -3.71 5.98
C THR A 144 -2.34 -3.95 7.45
N ALA A 145 -2.47 -2.85 8.20
CA ALA A 145 -2.83 -2.92 9.61
C ALA A 145 -3.57 -1.65 10.04
N PRO A 146 -4.66 -1.75 10.83
CA PRO A 146 -5.36 -0.58 11.36
C PRO A 146 -4.55 0.16 12.43
N GLY A 147 -3.66 -0.54 13.15
CA GLY A 147 -2.85 0.03 14.24
C GLY A 147 -1.51 0.59 13.79
N GLY A 148 -0.92 0.05 12.73
CA GLY A 148 0.38 0.48 12.22
C GLY A 148 1.26 -0.65 11.71
N ILE A 149 2.28 -0.28 10.94
CA ILE A 149 3.29 -1.18 10.39
C ILE A 149 4.66 -0.70 10.83
N VAL A 150 5.48 -1.63 11.35
CA VAL A 150 6.86 -1.35 11.76
C VAL A 150 7.80 -2.15 10.87
N GLN A 151 8.77 -1.47 10.25
CA GLN A 151 9.85 -2.08 9.47
C GLN A 151 11.19 -1.64 10.07
N ILE A 152 11.95 -2.58 10.62
CA ILE A 152 13.24 -2.33 11.24
C ILE A 152 14.25 -3.31 10.66
N ALA A 153 15.40 -2.80 10.22
CA ALA A 153 16.52 -3.60 9.77
C ALA A 153 17.75 -3.29 10.62
N GLY A 154 18.46 -4.31 11.10
CA GLY A 154 19.71 -4.17 11.85
C GLY A 154 20.89 -3.69 11.00
N GLN A 155 20.78 -3.76 9.67
CA GLN A 155 21.78 -3.34 8.70
C GLN A 155 21.17 -2.35 7.71
N SER A 156 20.83 -2.78 6.52
CA SER A 156 20.29 -1.91 5.47
C SER A 156 18.83 -2.20 5.17
N LEU A 157 18.06 -1.16 4.90
CA LEU A 157 16.71 -1.24 4.36
C LEU A 157 16.71 -0.56 2.98
N HIS A 158 16.29 -1.29 1.95
CA HIS A 158 16.20 -0.80 0.58
C HIS A 158 14.76 -0.81 0.09
N TRP A 159 14.30 0.31 -0.41
CA TRP A 159 13.05 0.43 -1.17
C TRP A 159 13.38 0.81 -2.60
N ALA A 160 12.92 0.00 -3.54
CA ALA A 160 13.09 0.23 -4.96
C ALA A 160 11.79 -0.08 -5.70
N ALA A 161 11.41 0.79 -6.62
CA ALA A 161 10.25 0.61 -7.47
C ALA A 161 10.66 0.80 -8.93
N GLY A 162 10.13 -0.03 -9.81
CA GLY A 162 10.35 0.07 -11.25
C GLY A 162 9.64 1.28 -11.88
N GLU A 163 8.58 1.76 -11.24
CA GLU A 163 7.81 2.91 -11.69
C GLU A 163 7.81 4.03 -10.65
N THR A 164 6.86 4.03 -9.77
CA THR A 164 6.58 5.12 -8.83
C THR A 164 6.69 4.64 -7.39
N LEU A 165 7.37 5.40 -6.56
CA LEU A 165 7.34 5.26 -5.11
C LEU A 165 6.59 6.46 -4.52
N THR A 166 5.46 6.19 -3.87
CA THR A 166 4.65 7.20 -3.19
C THR A 166 4.78 7.04 -1.69
N LEU A 167 5.08 8.12 -0.99
CA LEU A 167 5.02 8.23 0.46
C LEU A 167 3.96 9.28 0.82
N ALA A 168 2.84 8.85 1.38
CA ALA A 168 1.75 9.72 1.78
C ALA A 168 1.44 9.54 3.26
N SER A 169 1.23 10.65 3.97
CA SER A 169 0.85 10.68 5.36
C SER A 169 -0.31 11.64 5.55
N GLY A 170 -1.33 11.23 6.30
CA GLY A 170 -2.46 12.09 6.66
C GLY A 170 -2.14 13.13 7.74
N GLN A 171 -0.97 13.03 8.36
CA GLN A 171 -0.47 13.98 9.36
C GLN A 171 1.02 14.26 9.12
N ALA A 172 1.83 14.30 10.16
CA ALA A 172 3.25 14.58 10.04
C ALA A 172 4.06 13.39 9.51
N SER A 173 5.09 13.70 8.72
CA SER A 173 6.14 12.75 8.33
C SER A 173 7.49 13.27 8.81
N HIS A 174 8.30 12.38 9.39
CA HIS A 174 9.61 12.71 9.93
C HIS A 174 10.71 11.90 9.23
N LEU A 175 11.78 12.56 8.80
CA LEU A 175 12.99 11.93 8.31
C LEU A 175 14.18 12.42 9.13
N ALA A 176 14.80 11.53 9.90
CA ALA A 176 15.99 11.79 10.69
C ALA A 176 17.15 10.90 10.21
N VAL A 177 18.27 11.52 9.88
CA VAL A 177 19.45 10.83 9.34
C VAL A 177 20.68 11.29 10.11
N ALA A 178 21.37 10.34 10.75
CA ALA A 178 22.52 10.65 11.61
C ALA A 178 23.78 11.13 10.83
N SER A 179 23.83 10.89 9.52
CA SER A 179 24.96 11.26 8.67
C SER A 179 24.51 12.14 7.52
N SER A 180 24.43 11.63 6.30
CA SER A 180 24.12 12.42 5.11
C SER A 180 22.83 11.97 4.47
N LEU A 181 21.96 12.91 4.11
CA LEU A 181 20.85 12.73 3.22
C LEU A 181 21.23 13.20 1.81
N ARG A 182 21.00 12.36 0.81
CA ARG A 182 21.24 12.68 -0.61
C ARG A 182 19.97 12.51 -1.40
N LEU A 183 19.56 13.55 -2.12
CA LEU A 183 18.40 13.54 -3.02
C LEU A 183 18.92 13.79 -4.44
N HIS A 184 18.74 12.80 -5.33
CA HIS A 184 19.14 12.89 -6.72
C HIS A 184 17.94 12.64 -7.61
N THR A 185 17.73 13.49 -8.60
CA THR A 185 16.63 13.39 -9.55
C THR A 185 17.14 13.72 -10.96
N GLY A 186 16.62 13.02 -11.96
CA GLY A 186 16.97 13.26 -13.35
C GLY A 186 16.26 14.46 -13.99
N GLN A 187 15.24 15.04 -13.35
CA GLN A 187 14.46 16.13 -13.92
C GLN A 187 14.30 17.31 -12.96
N ALA A 188 13.43 17.19 -11.94
CA ALA A 188 13.08 18.31 -11.10
C ALA A 188 12.77 17.86 -9.66
N ILE A 189 12.95 18.77 -8.70
CA ILE A 189 12.46 18.69 -7.34
C ILE A 189 11.43 19.79 -7.15
N GLY A 190 10.21 19.44 -6.74
CA GLY A 190 9.17 20.39 -6.36
C GLY A 190 8.98 20.42 -4.85
N TRP A 191 8.83 21.61 -4.31
CA TRP A 191 8.42 21.85 -2.93
C TRP A 191 7.12 22.63 -2.94
N LEU A 192 6.15 22.18 -2.13
CA LEU A 192 4.85 22.82 -2.00
C LEU A 192 4.52 22.90 -0.53
N VAL A 193 4.44 24.12 0.01
CA VAL A 193 4.21 24.40 1.43
C VAL A 193 3.07 25.43 1.51
N GLU A 194 2.11 25.20 2.42
CA GLU A 194 0.95 26.08 2.66
C GLU A 194 0.12 26.41 1.42
N ALA A 195 0.11 25.57 0.42
CA ALA A 195 -0.56 25.81 -0.86
C ALA A 195 -1.91 25.09 -0.98
N VAL A 196 -2.37 24.40 0.06
CA VAL A 196 -3.66 23.71 0.10
C VAL A 196 -4.62 24.55 0.96
N GLU A 197 -5.73 24.98 0.35
CA GLU A 197 -6.76 25.76 1.03
C GLU A 197 -7.34 24.99 2.21
N GLY A 198 -7.48 25.66 3.36
CA GLY A 198 -8.00 25.07 4.61
C GLY A 198 -7.00 24.23 5.39
N ALA A 199 -5.74 24.09 4.94
CA ALA A 199 -4.71 23.48 5.75
C ALA A 199 -4.38 24.36 6.96
N PRO A 200 -4.09 23.77 8.15
CA PRO A 200 -3.65 24.55 9.29
C PRO A 200 -2.30 25.22 8.97
N THR A 201 -2.17 26.47 9.32
CA THR A 201 -0.92 27.25 9.21
C THR A 201 -0.11 27.07 10.48
N GLU A 202 1.19 26.89 10.34
CA GLU A 202 2.14 26.86 11.46
C GLU A 202 3.00 28.13 11.44
N ASP A 203 3.66 28.41 12.56
CA ASP A 203 4.50 29.62 12.69
C ASP A 203 5.71 29.60 11.74
N VAL A 204 6.12 28.42 11.28
CA VAL A 204 7.25 28.24 10.36
C VAL A 204 6.85 27.27 9.22
N SER A 205 6.71 27.78 8.01
CA SER A 205 6.36 26.99 6.83
C SER A 205 7.56 26.26 6.19
N LEU A 206 8.75 26.88 6.19
CA LEU A 206 10.00 26.26 5.73
C LEU A 206 11.17 26.82 6.50
N SER A 207 12.01 25.95 7.08
CA SER A 207 13.25 26.36 7.75
C SER A 207 14.44 25.56 7.23
N LEU A 208 15.52 26.28 6.89
CA LEU A 208 16.83 25.70 6.54
C LEU A 208 17.87 26.31 7.49
N VAL A 209 18.45 25.47 8.34
CA VAL A 209 19.45 25.89 9.32
C VAL A 209 20.75 25.11 9.08
N THR A 210 21.86 25.84 9.01
CA THR A 210 23.21 25.27 8.96
C THR A 210 23.97 25.69 10.20
N GLY A 211 24.64 24.77 10.86
CA GLY A 211 25.53 25.02 11.98
C GLY A 211 26.97 25.10 11.54
#